data_e9b295df70bca87e5cdb3825809752ce
#
_entry.id   e9b295df70bca87e5cdb3825809752ce
#
_cell.length_a   1.000
_cell.length_b   1.000
_cell.length_c   1.000
_cell.angle_alpha   90.00
_cell.angle_beta   90.00
_cell.angle_gamma   90.00
#
_symmetry.space_group_name_H-M   'P 1'
#
loop_
_entity.id
_entity.type
_entity.pdbx_description
1 polymer ?
#
loop_
_entity_poly.entity_id
_entity_poly.type
_entity_poly.pdbx_seq_one_letter_code
_entity_poly.pdbx_strand_id
1 'polypeptide(L)'
;MGVPKHDEMYKPLLQCLADGNVHALKEIKTRIAQHFGLTEAELAEPLPSGRQTYFANRVGWARTYLKKAGLLESPAKGTFQITEEGRRVLQEDPRTLDNAYLMRYPSFKAFVGVEVSTHPETPPNDSDEAETPDDAFENAFRRINQSLADDLLAEVMKLSPVAFEKMVLDLMAKMGYGTFSNAAVTTAITGDEGIDGIIMEDKLGFDLIYVQVKRWDADHPVGRPDVQAFVGAIAGRGGKGLFVTTSSFTKQAIDYARKQHVILMDGDQLARFMIEHDFGVSTKRIFAIKALDTDLFADYQDE
;
A
#
# COMPACT_ATOMS: atom_id res chain seq x y z
N MET A 1 10.10 9.51 14.22
CA MET A 1 9.33 10.56 13.51
C MET A 1 9.11 10.03 12.11
N GLY A 2 7.89 10.11 11.54
CA GLY A 2 7.65 9.68 10.16
C GLY A 2 8.28 10.64 9.14
N VAL A 3 8.32 10.25 7.87
CA VAL A 3 8.81 11.10 6.77
C VAL A 3 8.02 12.42 6.77
N PRO A 4 8.66 13.62 6.73
CA PRO A 4 7.99 14.92 6.72
C PRO A 4 7.06 15.08 5.51
N LYS A 5 6.04 15.91 5.62
CA LYS A 5 5.15 16.24 4.50
C LYS A 5 5.90 17.01 3.42
N HIS A 6 5.38 16.99 2.18
CA HIS A 6 6.07 17.62 1.05
C HIS A 6 6.21 19.15 1.20
N ASP A 7 5.24 19.81 1.82
CA ASP A 7 5.25 21.26 2.09
C ASP A 7 6.25 21.63 3.20
N GLU A 8 6.46 20.77 4.19
CA GLU A 8 7.52 20.96 5.19
C GLU A 8 8.93 20.92 4.55
N MET A 9 9.05 20.32 3.36
CA MET A 9 10.31 20.21 2.61
C MET A 9 10.60 21.44 1.74
N TYR A 10 9.67 22.36 1.51
CA TYR A 10 9.87 23.50 0.60
C TYR A 10 11.03 24.39 1.02
N LYS A 11 11.02 24.87 2.25
CA LYS A 11 12.07 25.76 2.78
C LYS A 11 13.42 25.05 2.87
N PRO A 12 13.54 23.83 3.43
CA PRO A 12 14.78 23.07 3.40
C PRO A 12 15.32 22.81 2.00
N LEU A 13 14.44 22.55 1.01
CA LEU A 13 14.87 22.31 -0.36
C LEU A 13 15.44 23.59 -1.01
N LEU A 14 14.80 24.74 -0.82
CA LEU A 14 15.37 26.03 -1.26
C LEU A 14 16.68 26.34 -0.57
N GLN A 15 16.80 26.07 0.74
CA GLN A 15 18.02 26.27 1.50
C GLN A 15 19.19 25.39 0.99
N CYS A 16 18.90 24.15 0.55
CA CYS A 16 19.91 23.30 -0.08
C CYS A 16 20.52 23.91 -1.35
N LEU A 17 19.80 24.81 -2.01
CA LEU A 17 20.18 25.44 -3.27
C LEU A 17 20.54 26.93 -3.11
N ALA A 18 20.63 27.43 -1.86
CA ALA A 18 20.85 28.84 -1.57
C ALA A 18 22.18 29.39 -2.09
N ASP A 19 23.16 28.52 -2.34
CA ASP A 19 24.45 28.87 -2.95
C ASP A 19 24.32 29.33 -4.41
N GLY A 20 23.15 29.07 -5.02
CA GLY A 20 22.87 29.45 -6.40
C GLY A 20 23.53 28.56 -7.45
N ASN A 21 24.15 27.48 -7.04
CA ASN A 21 24.75 26.49 -7.94
C ASN A 21 23.73 25.48 -8.44
N VAL A 22 24.08 24.76 -9.49
CA VAL A 22 23.30 23.65 -10.03
C VAL A 22 23.63 22.38 -9.23
N HIS A 23 22.60 21.75 -8.64
CA HIS A 23 22.75 20.53 -7.85
C HIS A 23 21.98 19.36 -8.44
N ALA A 24 22.55 18.16 -8.35
CA ALA A 24 21.88 16.94 -8.75
C ALA A 24 20.77 16.55 -7.73
N LEU A 25 19.67 15.95 -8.20
CA LEU A 25 18.56 15.51 -7.35
C LEU A 25 19.03 14.56 -6.23
N LYS A 26 20.01 13.70 -6.51
CA LYS A 26 20.58 12.78 -5.52
C LYS A 26 21.20 13.53 -4.33
N GLU A 27 21.94 14.59 -4.62
CA GLU A 27 22.57 15.44 -3.59
C GLU A 27 21.53 16.17 -2.76
N ILE A 28 20.51 16.75 -3.41
CA ILE A 28 19.39 17.42 -2.74
C ILE A 28 18.69 16.47 -1.78
N LYS A 29 18.37 15.23 -2.22
CA LYS A 29 17.77 14.20 -1.38
C LYS A 29 18.62 13.90 -0.14
N THR A 30 19.94 13.76 -0.32
CA THR A 30 20.84 13.50 0.81
C THR A 30 20.83 14.64 1.83
N ARG A 31 20.88 15.90 1.36
CA ARG A 31 20.84 17.07 2.24
C ARG A 31 19.52 17.21 2.98
N ILE A 32 18.38 16.95 2.31
CA ILE A 32 17.05 16.97 2.94
C ILE A 32 16.95 15.85 3.99
N ALA A 33 17.39 14.64 3.69
CA ALA A 33 17.40 13.53 4.64
C ALA A 33 18.22 13.86 5.89
N GLN A 34 19.37 14.50 5.73
CA GLN A 34 20.21 14.97 6.83
C GLN A 34 19.56 16.09 7.62
N HIS A 35 18.90 17.05 6.96
CA HIS A 35 18.20 18.14 7.60
C HIS A 35 17.12 17.65 8.58
N PHE A 36 16.36 16.63 8.19
CA PHE A 36 15.30 16.05 9.02
C PHE A 36 15.77 14.90 9.91
N GLY A 37 17.05 14.50 9.83
CA GLY A 37 17.61 13.39 10.62
C GLY A 37 16.93 12.05 10.35
N LEU A 38 16.54 11.78 9.10
CA LEU A 38 15.80 10.57 8.73
C LEU A 38 16.68 9.33 8.84
N THR A 39 16.11 8.28 9.42
CA THR A 39 16.75 6.96 9.52
C THR A 39 16.69 6.20 8.19
N GLU A 40 17.56 5.19 8.02
CA GLU A 40 17.51 4.31 6.85
C GLU A 40 16.15 3.63 6.65
N ALA A 41 15.48 3.26 7.74
CA ALA A 41 14.16 2.66 7.70
C ALA A 41 13.11 3.65 7.14
N GLU A 42 13.11 4.91 7.58
CA GLU A 42 12.21 5.95 7.08
C GLU A 42 12.52 6.31 5.61
N LEU A 43 13.78 6.30 5.20
CA LEU A 43 14.16 6.52 3.80
C LEU A 43 13.76 5.36 2.87
N ALA A 44 13.71 4.15 3.40
CA ALA A 44 13.33 2.93 2.66
C ALA A 44 11.83 2.63 2.71
N GLU A 45 11.04 3.36 3.51
CA GLU A 45 9.59 3.12 3.66
C GLU A 45 8.86 3.25 2.32
N PRO A 46 8.31 2.15 1.75
CA PRO A 46 7.70 2.18 0.43
C PRO A 46 6.29 2.78 0.50
N LEU A 47 5.88 3.44 -0.59
CA LEU A 47 4.47 3.70 -0.85
C LEU A 47 3.70 2.38 -0.99
N PRO A 48 2.38 2.36 -0.77
CA PRO A 48 1.54 1.16 -0.96
C PRO A 48 1.66 0.54 -2.35
N SER A 49 1.93 1.35 -3.38
CA SER A 49 2.22 0.89 -4.74
C SER A 49 3.55 0.12 -4.87
N GLY A 50 4.44 0.21 -3.89
CA GLY A 50 5.76 -0.41 -3.89
C GLY A 50 6.76 0.17 -4.90
N ARG A 51 6.36 1.15 -5.73
CA ARG A 51 7.19 1.67 -6.84
C ARG A 51 8.23 2.70 -6.42
N GLN A 52 7.97 3.41 -5.34
CA GLN A 52 8.89 4.43 -4.77
C GLN A 52 8.67 4.55 -3.26
N THR A 53 9.60 5.23 -2.58
CA THR A 53 9.47 5.48 -1.14
C THR A 53 8.68 6.75 -0.87
N TYR A 54 8.03 6.86 0.30
CA TYR A 54 7.38 8.10 0.76
C TYR A 54 8.32 9.30 0.67
N PHE A 55 9.56 9.13 1.11
CA PHE A 55 10.57 10.20 1.03
C PHE A 55 10.82 10.65 -0.41
N ALA A 56 11.08 9.71 -1.33
CA ALA A 56 11.33 10.04 -2.73
C ALA A 56 10.14 10.73 -3.40
N ASN A 57 8.92 10.27 -3.10
CA ASN A 57 7.67 10.87 -3.56
C ASN A 57 7.54 12.32 -3.06
N ARG A 58 7.63 12.54 -1.75
CA ARG A 58 7.45 13.87 -1.14
C ARG A 58 8.49 14.90 -1.58
N VAL A 59 9.76 14.50 -1.69
CA VAL A 59 10.80 15.36 -2.29
C VAL A 59 10.48 15.66 -3.76
N GLY A 60 9.97 14.68 -4.50
CA GLY A 60 9.53 14.84 -5.90
C GLY A 60 8.44 15.90 -6.05
N TRP A 61 7.41 15.83 -5.21
CA TRP A 61 6.31 16.79 -5.22
C TRP A 61 6.72 18.17 -4.71
N ALA A 62 7.51 18.25 -3.64
CA ALA A 62 8.07 19.51 -3.15
C ALA A 62 8.83 20.26 -4.27
N ARG A 63 9.70 19.56 -4.98
CA ARG A 63 10.41 20.09 -6.14
C ARG A 63 9.46 20.55 -7.25
N THR A 64 8.45 19.73 -7.58
CA THR A 64 7.48 20.05 -8.64
C THR A 64 6.71 21.32 -8.30
N TYR A 65 6.23 21.46 -7.08
CA TYR A 65 5.46 22.62 -6.63
C TYR A 65 6.30 23.90 -6.62
N LEU A 66 7.52 23.83 -6.09
CA LEU A 66 8.44 24.96 -6.11
C LEU A 66 8.81 25.37 -7.55
N LYS A 67 8.98 24.40 -8.47
CA LYS A 67 9.20 24.69 -9.89
C LYS A 67 7.98 25.35 -10.53
N LYS A 68 6.77 24.87 -10.23
CA LYS A 68 5.52 25.46 -10.73
C LYS A 68 5.25 26.86 -10.16
N ALA A 69 5.72 27.14 -8.95
CA ALA A 69 5.73 28.46 -8.38
C ALA A 69 6.82 29.40 -8.95
N GLY A 70 7.75 28.87 -9.75
CA GLY A 70 8.85 29.65 -10.31
C GLY A 70 10.02 29.90 -9.34
N LEU A 71 10.06 29.16 -8.20
CA LEU A 71 11.12 29.31 -7.20
C LEU A 71 12.34 28.42 -7.50
N LEU A 72 12.15 27.41 -8.34
CA LEU A 72 13.18 26.49 -8.85
C LEU A 72 13.15 26.42 -10.35
N GLU A 73 14.30 26.17 -10.94
CA GLU A 73 14.44 25.81 -12.35
C GLU A 73 15.28 24.53 -12.51
N SER A 74 15.22 23.93 -13.68
CA SER A 74 15.96 22.71 -14.03
C SER A 74 16.80 23.00 -15.29
N PRO A 75 18.07 23.44 -15.13
CA PRO A 75 18.92 23.80 -16.26
C PRO A 75 19.29 22.62 -17.14
N ALA A 76 19.40 21.42 -16.55
CA ALA A 76 19.67 20.17 -17.26
C ALA A 76 18.91 18.99 -16.60
N LYS A 77 18.89 17.83 -17.28
CA LYS A 77 18.25 16.63 -16.81
C LYS A 77 18.73 16.25 -15.39
N GLY A 78 17.79 16.12 -14.46
CA GLY A 78 18.09 15.67 -13.10
C GLY A 78 18.82 16.68 -12.22
N THR A 79 18.98 17.92 -12.69
CA THR A 79 19.62 19.00 -11.94
C THR A 79 18.66 20.13 -11.66
N PHE A 80 18.91 20.85 -10.57
CA PHE A 80 18.04 21.93 -10.08
C PHE A 80 18.87 23.09 -9.55
N GLN A 81 18.33 24.29 -9.73
CA GLN A 81 18.92 25.54 -9.29
C GLN A 81 17.82 26.43 -8.72
N ILE A 82 18.14 27.21 -7.71
CA ILE A 82 17.23 28.20 -7.16
C ILE A 82 17.14 29.41 -8.12
N THR A 83 15.93 29.89 -8.37
CA THR A 83 15.72 31.10 -9.15
C THR A 83 16.00 32.36 -8.32
N GLU A 84 16.03 33.54 -8.96
CA GLU A 84 16.13 34.83 -8.26
C GLU A 84 14.93 35.02 -7.30
N GLU A 85 13.72 34.61 -7.74
CA GLU A 85 12.54 34.67 -6.90
C GLU A 85 12.65 33.71 -5.70
N GLY A 86 13.17 32.50 -5.90
CA GLY A 86 13.40 31.56 -4.80
C GLY A 86 14.39 32.11 -3.76
N ARG A 87 15.45 32.82 -4.21
CA ARG A 87 16.39 33.49 -3.30
C ARG A 87 15.70 34.63 -2.53
N ARG A 88 14.81 35.38 -3.19
CA ARG A 88 14.04 36.45 -2.55
C ARG A 88 13.15 35.89 -1.45
N VAL A 89 12.46 34.79 -1.70
CA VAL A 89 11.63 34.09 -0.69
C VAL A 89 12.45 33.63 0.51
N LEU A 90 13.67 33.11 0.29
CA LEU A 90 14.57 32.77 1.40
C LEU A 90 15.01 33.98 2.21
N GLN A 91 15.24 35.14 1.57
CA GLN A 91 15.61 36.40 2.24
C GLN A 91 14.44 36.98 3.05
N GLU A 92 13.20 36.86 2.54
CA GLU A 92 11.99 37.25 3.25
C GLU A 92 11.75 36.41 4.50
N ASP A 93 12.31 35.20 4.54
CA ASP A 93 12.21 34.23 5.62
C ASP A 93 10.78 34.02 6.16
N PRO A 94 9.82 33.67 5.30
CA PRO A 94 8.43 33.52 5.73
C PRO A 94 8.31 32.53 6.88
N ARG A 95 7.38 32.79 7.79
CA ARG A 95 7.10 31.93 8.95
C ARG A 95 6.74 30.52 8.53
N THR A 96 5.94 30.41 7.47
CA THR A 96 5.52 29.16 6.83
C THR A 96 5.67 29.31 5.32
N LEU A 97 6.29 28.33 4.70
CA LEU A 97 6.36 28.19 3.25
C LEU A 97 5.64 26.90 2.88
N ASP A 98 4.34 27.04 2.64
CA ASP A 98 3.39 25.95 2.38
C ASP A 98 2.62 26.17 1.07
N ASN A 99 1.66 25.32 0.77
CA ASN A 99 0.83 25.44 -0.43
C ASN A 99 0.07 26.78 -0.44
N ALA A 100 -0.42 27.28 0.70
CA ALA A 100 -1.12 28.57 0.80
C ALA A 100 -0.19 29.72 0.43
N TYR A 101 1.09 29.65 0.84
CA TYR A 101 2.09 30.62 0.41
C TYR A 101 2.32 30.57 -1.11
N LEU A 102 2.44 29.37 -1.70
CA LEU A 102 2.67 29.18 -3.12
C LEU A 102 1.48 29.66 -3.98
N MET A 103 0.27 29.74 -3.44
CA MET A 103 -0.89 30.31 -4.13
C MET A 103 -0.74 31.81 -4.46
N ARG A 104 0.29 32.49 -4.01
CA ARG A 104 0.64 33.86 -4.46
C ARG A 104 1.10 33.92 -5.90
N TYR A 105 1.64 32.83 -6.41
CA TYR A 105 2.21 32.74 -7.76
C TYR A 105 1.16 32.33 -8.79
N PRO A 106 0.91 33.16 -9.84
CA PRO A 106 -0.10 32.86 -10.86
C PRO A 106 0.10 31.52 -11.57
N SER A 107 1.37 31.16 -11.82
CA SER A 107 1.75 29.88 -12.42
C SER A 107 1.38 28.67 -11.56
N PHE A 108 1.53 28.80 -10.24
CA PHE A 108 1.13 27.77 -9.31
C PHE A 108 -0.40 27.68 -9.18
N LYS A 109 -1.11 28.83 -9.12
CA LYS A 109 -2.58 28.85 -9.14
C LYS A 109 -3.14 28.15 -10.38
N ALA A 110 -2.58 28.43 -11.56
CA ALA A 110 -3.02 27.80 -12.81
C ALA A 110 -2.78 26.28 -12.81
N PHE A 111 -1.70 25.84 -12.19
CA PHE A 111 -1.39 24.42 -12.05
C PHE A 111 -2.36 23.68 -11.10
N VAL A 112 -2.63 24.23 -9.93
CA VAL A 112 -3.52 23.62 -8.93
C VAL A 112 -5.00 23.78 -9.31
N GLY A 113 -5.38 24.90 -9.91
CA GLY A 113 -6.76 25.19 -10.34
C GLY A 113 -7.29 24.24 -11.42
N VAL A 114 -6.42 23.58 -12.19
CA VAL A 114 -6.81 22.54 -13.16
C VAL A 114 -7.24 21.24 -12.46
N GLU A 115 -6.77 20.99 -11.23
CA GLU A 115 -7.13 19.79 -10.48
C GLU A 115 -8.47 19.93 -9.73
N VAL A 116 -8.91 21.18 -9.44
CA VAL A 116 -10.13 21.44 -8.64
C VAL A 116 -11.43 21.39 -9.47
N SER A 117 -11.34 21.37 -10.81
CA SER A 117 -12.54 21.51 -11.68
C SER A 117 -13.31 20.21 -11.95
N THR A 118 -13.07 19.09 -11.28
CA THR A 118 -13.73 17.82 -11.58
C THR A 118 -14.51 17.14 -10.46
N HIS A 119 -14.75 17.79 -9.30
CA HIS A 119 -15.72 17.25 -8.33
C HIS A 119 -16.50 18.35 -7.60
N PRO A 120 -17.86 18.25 -7.53
CA PRO A 120 -18.67 19.13 -6.71
C PRO A 120 -18.68 18.64 -5.26
N GLU A 121 -18.47 19.59 -4.36
CA GLU A 121 -18.98 19.71 -3.00
C GLU A 121 -18.80 18.54 -2.01
N THR A 122 -17.63 18.51 -1.38
CA THR A 122 -17.55 18.23 0.07
C THR A 122 -16.66 19.32 0.68
N PRO A 123 -17.04 19.92 1.84
CA PRO A 123 -16.19 20.94 2.48
C PRO A 123 -14.84 20.31 2.86
N PRO A 124 -13.71 21.00 2.64
CA PRO A 124 -12.41 20.48 2.99
C PRO A 124 -12.34 20.23 4.50
N ASN A 125 -12.05 18.99 4.86
CA ASN A 125 -11.61 18.67 6.21
C ASN A 125 -10.22 19.28 6.41
N ASP A 126 -9.99 19.96 7.52
CA ASP A 126 -8.72 20.62 7.90
C ASP A 126 -7.46 19.70 7.90
N SER A 127 -7.60 18.43 7.50
CA SER A 127 -6.53 17.44 7.41
C SER A 127 -5.98 17.23 5.99
N ASP A 128 -6.59 17.77 4.93
CA ASP A 128 -6.28 17.43 3.53
C ASP A 128 -5.25 18.38 2.86
N GLU A 129 -4.81 19.45 3.52
CA GLU A 129 -3.99 20.49 2.87
C GLU A 129 -2.52 20.12 2.59
N ALA A 130 -2.05 18.95 3.03
CA ALA A 130 -0.65 18.53 2.90
C ALA A 130 -0.42 17.17 2.24
N GLU A 131 -1.43 16.66 1.53
CA GLU A 131 -1.35 15.37 0.84
C GLU A 131 -0.86 15.57 -0.60
N THR A 132 0.09 14.72 -1.08
CA THR A 132 0.47 14.77 -2.49
C THR A 132 -0.62 14.13 -3.35
N PRO A 133 -0.73 14.47 -4.65
CA PRO A 133 -1.66 13.79 -5.55
C PRO A 133 -1.51 12.26 -5.57
N ASP A 134 -0.27 11.75 -5.42
CA ASP A 134 -0.04 10.31 -5.30
C ASP A 134 -0.58 9.77 -3.97
N ASP A 135 -0.37 10.48 -2.84
CA ASP A 135 -0.92 10.07 -1.54
C ASP A 135 -2.47 10.08 -1.58
N ALA A 136 -3.07 11.11 -2.20
CA ALA A 136 -4.52 11.22 -2.38
C ALA A 136 -5.07 10.06 -3.23
N PHE A 137 -4.39 9.73 -4.33
CA PHE A 137 -4.75 8.60 -5.18
C PHE A 137 -4.67 7.28 -4.42
N GLU A 138 -3.56 7.03 -3.71
CA GLU A 138 -3.36 5.81 -2.93
C GLU A 138 -4.39 5.68 -1.79
N ASN A 139 -4.72 6.77 -1.13
CA ASN A 139 -5.74 6.79 -0.08
C ASN A 139 -7.16 6.57 -0.64
N ALA A 140 -7.47 7.16 -1.80
CA ALA A 140 -8.74 6.91 -2.49
C ALA A 140 -8.83 5.44 -2.94
N PHE A 141 -7.76 4.89 -3.51
CA PHE A 141 -7.68 3.50 -3.95
C PHE A 141 -7.83 2.53 -2.76
N ARG A 142 -7.16 2.82 -1.64
CA ARG A 142 -7.31 2.03 -0.40
C ARG A 142 -8.74 2.04 0.12
N ARG A 143 -9.41 3.21 0.13
CA ARG A 143 -10.83 3.30 0.53
C ARG A 143 -11.76 2.49 -0.38
N ILE A 144 -11.52 2.52 -1.69
CA ILE A 144 -12.29 1.72 -2.67
C ILE A 144 -12.09 0.23 -2.39
N ASN A 145 -10.85 -0.23 -2.18
CA ASN A 145 -10.56 -1.63 -1.89
C ASN A 145 -11.11 -2.07 -0.53
N GLN A 146 -11.08 -1.19 0.49
CA GLN A 146 -11.68 -1.50 1.79
C GLN A 146 -13.20 -1.67 1.66
N SER A 147 -13.88 -0.76 0.97
CA SER A 147 -15.32 -0.92 0.72
C SER A 147 -15.64 -2.20 -0.06
N LEU A 148 -14.83 -2.55 -1.04
CA LEU A 148 -14.99 -3.80 -1.78
C LEU A 148 -14.74 -5.03 -0.90
N ALA A 149 -13.77 -4.97 0.01
CA ALA A 149 -13.49 -6.04 0.98
C ALA A 149 -14.67 -6.25 1.94
N ASP A 150 -15.27 -5.16 2.44
CA ASP A 150 -16.44 -5.21 3.29
C ASP A 150 -17.65 -5.84 2.55
N ASP A 151 -17.89 -5.45 1.28
CA ASP A 151 -18.93 -6.01 0.42
C ASP A 151 -18.68 -7.51 0.17
N LEU A 152 -17.46 -7.91 -0.10
CA LEU A 152 -17.08 -9.32 -0.30
C LEU A 152 -17.36 -10.15 0.96
N LEU A 153 -16.93 -9.67 2.13
CA LEU A 153 -17.19 -10.38 3.39
C LEU A 153 -18.70 -10.48 3.66
N ALA A 154 -19.47 -9.44 3.34
CA ALA A 154 -20.93 -9.49 3.46
C ALA A 154 -21.56 -10.56 2.56
N GLU A 155 -21.05 -10.75 1.34
CA GLU A 155 -21.51 -11.84 0.45
C GLU A 155 -21.05 -13.22 0.95
N VAL A 156 -19.81 -13.35 1.43
CA VAL A 156 -19.27 -14.58 2.03
C VAL A 156 -20.10 -15.01 3.25
N MET A 157 -20.55 -14.07 4.07
CA MET A 157 -21.38 -14.36 5.24
C MET A 157 -22.77 -14.94 4.90
N LYS A 158 -23.25 -14.78 3.66
CA LYS A 158 -24.50 -15.40 3.17
C LYS A 158 -24.34 -16.87 2.80
N LEU A 159 -23.11 -17.36 2.61
CA LEU A 159 -22.86 -18.74 2.25
C LEU A 159 -23.18 -19.68 3.41
N SER A 160 -23.54 -20.93 3.10
CA SER A 160 -23.58 -21.98 4.12
C SER A 160 -22.14 -22.30 4.59
N PRO A 161 -21.96 -22.88 5.80
CA PRO A 161 -20.62 -23.28 6.25
C PRO A 161 -19.88 -24.16 5.23
N VAL A 162 -20.53 -25.18 4.70
CA VAL A 162 -19.93 -26.08 3.68
C VAL A 162 -19.58 -25.34 2.38
N ALA A 163 -20.39 -24.38 1.94
CA ALA A 163 -20.09 -23.56 0.78
C ALA A 163 -18.89 -22.64 1.03
N PHE A 164 -18.76 -22.13 2.25
CA PHE A 164 -17.60 -21.31 2.64
C PHE A 164 -16.31 -22.13 2.70
N GLU A 165 -16.34 -23.32 3.27
CA GLU A 165 -15.20 -24.26 3.25
C GLU A 165 -14.72 -24.53 1.82
N LYS A 166 -15.64 -24.88 0.92
CA LYS A 166 -15.34 -25.09 -0.49
C LYS A 166 -14.76 -23.84 -1.14
N MET A 167 -15.36 -22.66 -0.89
CA MET A 167 -14.90 -21.39 -1.43
C MET A 167 -13.45 -21.08 -1.02
N VAL A 168 -13.08 -21.33 0.23
CA VAL A 168 -11.70 -21.12 0.70
C VAL A 168 -10.72 -22.05 -0.01
N LEU A 169 -11.09 -23.32 -0.22
CA LEU A 169 -10.24 -24.27 -0.96
C LEU A 169 -10.11 -23.87 -2.44
N ASP A 170 -11.17 -23.40 -3.08
CA ASP A 170 -11.16 -22.87 -4.45
C ASP A 170 -10.28 -21.62 -4.56
N LEU A 171 -10.32 -20.72 -3.56
CA LEU A 171 -9.41 -19.55 -3.49
C LEU A 171 -7.96 -20.01 -3.39
N MET A 172 -7.65 -20.96 -2.50
CA MET A 172 -6.29 -21.51 -2.36
C MET A 172 -5.79 -22.10 -3.68
N ALA A 173 -6.65 -22.83 -4.41
CA ALA A 173 -6.33 -23.34 -5.73
C ALA A 173 -6.04 -22.20 -6.72
N LYS A 174 -6.82 -21.12 -6.70
CA LYS A 174 -6.59 -19.94 -7.55
C LYS A 174 -5.29 -19.19 -7.20
N MET A 175 -4.87 -19.21 -5.95
CA MET A 175 -3.58 -18.73 -5.48
C MET A 175 -2.38 -19.61 -5.89
N GLY A 176 -2.65 -20.77 -6.49
CA GLY A 176 -1.63 -21.71 -6.97
C GLY A 176 -1.34 -22.91 -6.06
N TYR A 177 -2.03 -23.01 -4.92
CA TYR A 177 -1.90 -24.17 -4.05
C TYR A 177 -2.76 -25.33 -4.56
N GLY A 178 -2.18 -26.53 -4.62
CA GLY A 178 -2.93 -27.71 -5.01
C GLY A 178 -3.35 -27.79 -6.49
N THR A 179 -2.69 -27.08 -7.40
CA THR A 179 -3.07 -27.01 -8.84
C THR A 179 -2.63 -28.23 -9.67
N PHE A 180 -2.15 -29.28 -9.04
CA PHE A 180 -1.73 -30.49 -9.74
C PHE A 180 -2.93 -31.41 -10.02
N SER A 181 -2.92 -32.10 -11.15
CA SER A 181 -4.02 -32.93 -11.67
C SER A 181 -4.58 -33.98 -10.69
N ASN A 182 -3.95 -34.22 -9.54
CA ASN A 182 -4.40 -35.11 -8.47
C ASN A 182 -4.49 -34.43 -7.10
N ALA A 183 -4.31 -33.13 -7.00
CA ALA A 183 -4.12 -32.42 -5.71
C ALA A 183 -5.41 -31.95 -5.06
N ALA A 184 -6.51 -31.90 -5.78
CA ALA A 184 -7.84 -31.65 -5.23
C ALA A 184 -8.46 -32.95 -4.73
N VAL A 185 -7.78 -33.67 -3.86
CA VAL A 185 -8.50 -34.51 -2.92
C VAL A 185 -9.12 -33.56 -1.91
N THR A 186 -10.21 -32.93 -2.30
CA THR A 186 -11.22 -32.46 -1.37
C THR A 186 -11.70 -33.72 -0.66
N THR A 187 -10.92 -34.21 0.27
CA THR A 187 -11.45 -35.10 1.27
C THR A 187 -12.40 -34.24 2.06
N ALA A 188 -13.67 -34.22 1.63
CA ALA A 188 -14.77 -34.01 2.55
C ALA A 188 -14.63 -35.10 3.62
N ILE A 189 -13.68 -34.94 4.51
CA ILE A 189 -13.60 -35.68 5.75
C ILE A 189 -14.65 -35.03 6.64
N THR A 190 -15.91 -35.31 6.30
CA THR A 190 -17.04 -35.03 7.15
C THR A 190 -16.86 -35.87 8.40
N GLY A 191 -16.46 -35.21 9.50
CA GLY A 191 -16.52 -35.79 10.84
C GLY A 191 -15.19 -35.94 11.58
N ASP A 192 -14.04 -35.59 11.03
CA ASP A 192 -12.77 -35.74 11.74
C ASP A 192 -12.25 -34.42 12.31
N GLU A 193 -12.50 -34.26 13.63
CA GLU A 193 -11.67 -33.46 14.55
C GLU A 193 -11.34 -32.01 14.19
N GLY A 194 -12.13 -31.37 13.28
CA GLY A 194 -11.91 -29.94 12.98
C GLY A 194 -10.89 -29.67 11.88
N ILE A 195 -10.73 -30.56 10.89
CA ILE A 195 -10.04 -30.32 9.63
C ILE A 195 -11.08 -30.30 8.52
N ASP A 196 -11.22 -29.16 7.82
CA ASP A 196 -12.22 -28.95 6.79
C ASP A 196 -11.66 -29.19 5.36
N GLY A 197 -10.33 -29.27 5.23
CA GLY A 197 -9.70 -29.58 3.95
C GLY A 197 -8.21 -29.92 4.09
N ILE A 198 -7.69 -30.62 3.09
CA ILE A 198 -6.27 -30.94 2.95
C ILE A 198 -5.84 -30.54 1.55
N ILE A 199 -4.77 -29.76 1.43
CA ILE A 199 -4.19 -29.30 0.18
C ILE A 199 -2.78 -29.86 0.07
N MET A 200 -2.44 -30.46 -1.07
CA MET A 200 -1.07 -30.84 -1.39
C MET A 200 -0.29 -29.61 -1.86
N GLU A 201 0.81 -29.28 -1.22
CA GLU A 201 1.66 -28.16 -1.61
C GLU A 201 2.56 -28.53 -2.80
N ASP A 202 2.94 -29.79 -2.94
CA ASP A 202 3.80 -30.31 -4.00
C ASP A 202 3.14 -31.46 -4.79
N LYS A 203 3.70 -31.73 -5.98
CA LYS A 203 3.17 -32.78 -6.91
C LYS A 203 3.20 -34.20 -6.37
N LEU A 204 4.05 -34.47 -5.40
CA LEU A 204 4.22 -35.78 -4.82
C LEU A 204 3.46 -35.98 -3.51
N GLY A 205 2.94 -34.86 -2.96
CA GLY A 205 2.19 -34.86 -1.70
C GLY A 205 3.06 -35.05 -0.45
N PHE A 206 4.35 -34.69 -0.52
CA PHE A 206 5.22 -34.70 0.66
C PHE A 206 4.83 -33.67 1.69
N ASP A 207 4.43 -32.48 1.23
CA ASP A 207 3.97 -31.38 2.07
C ASP A 207 2.45 -31.22 1.96
N LEU A 208 1.77 -31.37 3.11
CA LEU A 208 0.32 -31.19 3.24
C LEU A 208 0.00 -29.92 4.00
N ILE A 209 -1.02 -29.20 3.56
CA ILE A 209 -1.63 -28.08 4.26
C ILE A 209 -3.00 -28.52 4.77
N TYR A 210 -3.14 -28.62 6.09
CA TYR A 210 -4.42 -28.86 6.76
C TYR A 210 -5.14 -27.53 6.93
N VAL A 211 -6.39 -27.47 6.50
CA VAL A 211 -7.19 -26.23 6.52
C VAL A 211 -8.35 -26.39 7.47
N GLN A 212 -8.48 -25.42 8.39
CA GLN A 212 -9.65 -25.23 9.23
C GLN A 212 -10.30 -23.90 8.88
N VAL A 213 -11.62 -23.89 8.75
CA VAL A 213 -12.39 -22.71 8.32
C VAL A 213 -13.47 -22.40 9.35
N LYS A 214 -13.60 -21.13 9.77
CA LYS A 214 -14.65 -20.69 10.69
C LYS A 214 -15.35 -19.43 10.13
N ARG A 215 -16.59 -19.60 9.68
CA ARG A 215 -17.45 -18.49 9.27
C ARG A 215 -18.15 -17.89 10.50
N TRP A 216 -17.52 -16.92 11.10
CA TRP A 216 -18.00 -16.22 12.30
C TRP A 216 -18.25 -14.75 12.02
N ASP A 217 -19.18 -14.15 12.78
CA ASP A 217 -19.45 -12.71 12.71
C ASP A 217 -18.24 -11.89 13.17
N ALA A 218 -18.09 -10.69 12.64
CA ALA A 218 -16.92 -9.84 12.88
C ALA A 218 -16.67 -9.52 14.36
N ASP A 219 -17.71 -9.50 15.18
CA ASP A 219 -17.66 -9.26 16.63
C ASP A 219 -17.33 -10.50 17.46
N HIS A 220 -17.17 -11.68 16.84
CA HIS A 220 -16.78 -12.93 17.49
C HIS A 220 -15.36 -13.36 17.09
N PRO A 221 -14.30 -12.81 17.69
CA PRO A 221 -12.94 -13.17 17.35
C PRO A 221 -12.60 -14.61 17.75
N VAL A 222 -11.84 -15.30 16.91
CA VAL A 222 -11.34 -16.66 17.17
C VAL A 222 -10.35 -16.64 18.33
N GLY A 223 -10.64 -17.47 19.35
CA GLY A 223 -9.83 -17.57 20.56
C GLY A 223 -8.71 -18.58 20.47
N ARG A 224 -7.80 -18.52 21.47
CA ARG A 224 -6.76 -19.53 21.63
C ARG A 224 -7.30 -20.97 21.71
N PRO A 225 -8.42 -21.28 22.39
CA PRO A 225 -8.93 -22.65 22.47
C PRO A 225 -9.22 -23.28 21.10
N ASP A 226 -9.77 -22.50 20.16
CA ASP A 226 -10.09 -22.97 18.81
C ASP A 226 -8.83 -23.32 18.03
N VAL A 227 -7.82 -22.43 18.07
CA VAL A 227 -6.52 -22.69 17.44
C VAL A 227 -5.81 -23.86 18.08
N GLN A 228 -5.95 -24.03 19.42
CA GLN A 228 -5.37 -25.14 20.14
C GLN A 228 -6.02 -26.49 19.78
N ALA A 229 -7.35 -26.50 19.59
CA ALA A 229 -8.06 -27.68 19.11
C ALA A 229 -7.58 -28.08 17.70
N PHE A 230 -7.44 -27.10 16.79
CA PHE A 230 -6.91 -27.34 15.45
C PHE A 230 -5.48 -27.88 15.46
N VAL A 231 -4.59 -27.29 16.26
CA VAL A 231 -3.22 -27.80 16.44
C VAL A 231 -3.25 -29.25 16.94
N GLY A 232 -4.14 -29.58 17.88
CA GLY A 232 -4.34 -30.94 18.34
C GLY A 232 -4.78 -31.90 17.24
N ALA A 233 -5.68 -31.46 16.37
CA ALA A 233 -6.17 -32.25 15.24
C ALA A 233 -5.09 -32.58 14.21
N ILE A 234 -4.17 -31.67 13.94
CA ILE A 234 -3.06 -31.88 12.99
C ILE A 234 -1.81 -32.50 13.64
N ALA A 235 -1.78 -32.62 14.97
CA ALA A 235 -0.62 -33.15 15.70
C ALA A 235 -0.31 -34.60 15.26
N GLY A 236 0.96 -34.84 14.92
CA GLY A 236 1.44 -36.15 14.51
C GLY A 236 1.11 -36.54 13.05
N ARG A 237 0.35 -35.71 12.31
CA ARG A 237 0.01 -35.99 10.90
C ARG A 237 1.10 -35.53 9.92
N GLY A 238 2.05 -34.70 10.38
CA GLY A 238 3.01 -34.00 9.50
C GLY A 238 2.31 -32.96 8.62
N GLY A 239 3.02 -31.92 8.20
CA GLY A 239 2.46 -30.88 7.34
C GLY A 239 2.23 -29.55 8.06
N LYS A 240 1.59 -28.59 7.37
CA LYS A 240 1.39 -27.21 7.78
C LYS A 240 -0.09 -26.97 8.14
N GLY A 241 -0.37 -26.06 9.07
CA GLY A 241 -1.74 -25.67 9.42
C GLY A 241 -2.11 -24.30 8.87
N LEU A 242 -3.30 -24.18 8.27
CA LEU A 242 -3.94 -22.92 7.87
C LEU A 242 -5.30 -22.80 8.56
N PHE A 243 -5.49 -21.78 9.37
CA PHE A 243 -6.77 -21.49 10.00
C PHE A 243 -7.36 -20.21 9.40
N VAL A 244 -8.51 -20.30 8.76
CA VAL A 244 -9.19 -19.20 8.07
C VAL A 244 -10.46 -18.82 8.81
N THR A 245 -10.72 -17.52 8.95
CA THR A 245 -11.98 -17.03 9.51
C THR A 245 -12.47 -15.78 8.77
N THR A 246 -13.77 -15.54 8.78
CA THR A 246 -14.37 -14.27 8.35
C THR A 246 -14.30 -13.19 9.41
N SER A 247 -13.92 -13.55 10.65
CA SER A 247 -13.73 -12.64 11.78
C SER A 247 -12.25 -12.30 11.98
N SER A 248 -11.88 -11.92 13.18
CA SER A 248 -10.49 -11.65 13.61
C SER A 248 -9.98 -12.73 14.57
N PHE A 249 -8.70 -12.65 14.92
CA PHE A 249 -8.09 -13.51 15.95
C PHE A 249 -7.72 -12.71 17.19
N THR A 250 -7.94 -13.27 18.36
CA THR A 250 -7.44 -12.68 19.60
C THR A 250 -5.91 -12.69 19.62
N LYS A 251 -5.30 -11.75 20.36
CA LYS A 251 -3.83 -11.72 20.56
C LYS A 251 -3.28 -13.05 21.08
N GLN A 252 -4.01 -13.69 22.00
CA GLN A 252 -3.61 -14.99 22.55
C GLN A 252 -3.63 -16.11 21.51
N ALA A 253 -4.59 -16.08 20.56
CA ALA A 253 -4.66 -17.00 19.44
C ALA A 253 -3.47 -16.81 18.49
N ILE A 254 -3.16 -15.55 18.13
CA ILE A 254 -2.02 -15.20 17.26
C ILE A 254 -0.70 -15.65 17.88
N ASP A 255 -0.46 -15.34 19.16
CA ASP A 255 0.77 -15.72 19.86
C ASP A 255 0.93 -17.25 19.97
N TYR A 256 -0.17 -17.96 20.15
CA TYR A 256 -0.16 -19.42 20.20
C TYR A 256 0.09 -20.03 18.80
N ALA A 257 -0.62 -19.60 17.77
CA ALA A 257 -0.46 -20.07 16.39
C ALA A 257 0.98 -19.91 15.90
N ARG A 258 1.59 -18.73 16.18
CA ARG A 258 3.00 -18.47 15.83
C ARG A 258 3.97 -19.49 16.44
N LYS A 259 3.75 -19.90 17.70
CA LYS A 259 4.58 -20.92 18.39
C LYS A 259 4.38 -22.31 17.80
N GLN A 260 3.22 -22.58 17.20
CA GLN A 260 2.86 -23.88 16.62
C GLN A 260 3.04 -23.91 15.10
N HIS A 261 3.59 -22.84 14.48
CA HIS A 261 3.78 -22.72 13.05
C HIS A 261 2.48 -22.87 12.23
N VAL A 262 1.35 -22.45 12.81
CA VAL A 262 0.06 -22.37 12.13
C VAL A 262 -0.11 -20.97 11.55
N ILE A 263 -0.49 -20.91 10.28
CA ILE A 263 -0.82 -19.65 9.57
C ILE A 263 -2.28 -19.33 9.90
N LEU A 264 -2.52 -18.07 10.26
CA LEU A 264 -3.85 -17.53 10.48
C LEU A 264 -4.21 -16.58 9.34
N MET A 265 -5.42 -16.70 8.81
CA MET A 265 -6.00 -15.82 7.81
C MET A 265 -7.32 -15.28 8.35
N ASP A 266 -7.36 -14.00 8.71
CA ASP A 266 -8.57 -13.30 9.16
C ASP A 266 -9.43 -12.82 7.98
N GLY A 267 -10.58 -12.21 8.29
CA GLY A 267 -11.51 -11.72 7.26
C GLY A 267 -10.90 -10.68 6.34
N ASP A 268 -10.10 -9.75 6.87
CA ASP A 268 -9.45 -8.71 6.07
C ASP A 268 -8.43 -9.31 5.10
N GLN A 269 -7.65 -10.28 5.56
CA GLN A 269 -6.68 -10.98 4.72
C GLN A 269 -7.37 -11.84 3.67
N LEU A 270 -8.46 -12.52 4.04
CA LEU A 270 -9.27 -13.31 3.11
C LEU A 270 -9.80 -12.43 1.98
N ALA A 271 -10.45 -11.31 2.29
CA ALA A 271 -10.99 -10.38 1.29
C ALA A 271 -9.88 -9.80 0.42
N ARG A 272 -8.73 -9.45 0.98
CA ARG A 272 -7.58 -8.97 0.23
C ARG A 272 -7.08 -10.00 -0.78
N PHE A 273 -6.90 -11.27 -0.39
CA PHE A 273 -6.50 -12.33 -1.32
C PHE A 273 -7.54 -12.59 -2.39
N MET A 274 -8.84 -12.49 -2.06
CA MET A 274 -9.92 -12.56 -3.06
C MET A 274 -9.77 -11.46 -4.12
N ILE A 275 -9.49 -10.21 -3.71
CA ILE A 275 -9.28 -9.08 -4.61
C ILE A 275 -8.01 -9.27 -5.44
N GLU A 276 -6.88 -9.62 -4.82
CA GLU A 276 -5.58 -9.79 -5.48
C GLU A 276 -5.60 -10.89 -6.56
N HIS A 277 -6.41 -11.92 -6.35
CA HIS A 277 -6.51 -13.07 -7.26
C HIS A 277 -7.78 -13.06 -8.13
N ASP A 278 -8.46 -11.92 -8.26
CA ASP A 278 -9.71 -11.78 -9.03
C ASP A 278 -10.75 -12.88 -8.68
N PHE A 279 -10.89 -13.21 -7.39
CA PHE A 279 -11.82 -14.20 -6.90
C PHE A 279 -13.07 -13.55 -6.33
N GLY A 280 -14.21 -13.73 -6.98
CA GLY A 280 -15.46 -13.07 -6.62
C GLY A 280 -15.54 -11.58 -7.02
N VAL A 281 -14.55 -11.07 -7.75
CA VAL A 281 -14.49 -9.69 -8.25
C VAL A 281 -14.21 -9.65 -9.74
N SER A 282 -14.49 -8.49 -10.35
CA SER A 282 -14.14 -8.21 -11.74
C SER A 282 -13.57 -6.79 -11.87
N THR A 283 -12.61 -6.62 -12.75
CA THR A 283 -11.97 -5.32 -12.99
C THR A 283 -12.94 -4.35 -13.66
N LYS A 284 -13.29 -3.24 -13.02
CA LYS A 284 -14.14 -2.18 -13.58
C LYS A 284 -13.35 -1.19 -14.43
N ARG A 285 -12.16 -0.80 -13.99
CA ARG A 285 -11.31 0.22 -14.65
C ARG A 285 -9.85 -0.08 -14.38
N ILE A 286 -9.01 0.28 -15.36
CA ILE A 286 -7.55 0.27 -15.23
C ILE A 286 -7.06 1.69 -15.44
N PHE A 287 -6.28 2.23 -14.51
CA PHE A 287 -5.62 3.53 -14.62
C PHE A 287 -4.13 3.32 -14.86
N ALA A 288 -3.62 3.85 -15.97
CA ALA A 288 -2.20 3.83 -16.28
C ALA A 288 -1.58 5.20 -15.92
N ILE A 289 -0.81 5.26 -14.86
CA ILE A 289 -0.01 6.45 -14.51
C ILE A 289 1.28 6.38 -15.32
N LYS A 290 1.52 7.42 -16.14
CA LYS A 290 2.71 7.51 -17.00
C LYS A 290 3.74 8.45 -16.40
N ALA A 291 5.00 8.09 -16.51
CA ALA A 291 6.14 8.95 -16.20
C ALA A 291 6.83 9.39 -17.50
N LEU A 292 7.55 10.52 -17.44
CA LEU A 292 8.35 10.99 -18.53
C LEU A 292 9.52 10.03 -18.78
N ASP A 293 9.59 9.51 -20.01
CA ASP A 293 10.77 8.78 -20.49
C ASP A 293 11.81 9.79 -20.99
N THR A 294 12.75 10.11 -20.12
CA THR A 294 13.81 11.09 -20.43
C THR A 294 14.89 10.53 -21.34
N ASP A 295 15.03 9.23 -21.43
CA ASP A 295 16.09 8.60 -22.25
C ASP A 295 15.74 8.71 -23.73
N LEU A 296 14.45 8.56 -24.05
CA LEU A 296 13.95 8.83 -25.41
C LEU A 296 14.33 10.24 -25.90
N PHE A 297 14.22 11.26 -25.03
CA PHE A 297 14.51 12.64 -25.41
C PHE A 297 16.01 12.95 -25.48
N ALA A 298 16.86 12.15 -24.84
CA ALA A 298 18.32 12.31 -24.95
C ALA A 298 18.79 12.00 -26.38
N ASP A 299 18.21 10.99 -27.01
CA ASP A 299 18.58 10.59 -28.39
C ASP A 299 18.27 11.66 -29.45
N TYR A 300 17.40 12.64 -29.15
CA TYR A 300 17.06 13.76 -30.04
C TYR A 300 17.84 15.05 -29.75
N GLN A 301 18.72 15.07 -28.75
CA GLN A 301 19.52 16.25 -28.39
C GLN A 301 20.91 16.27 -29.05
N ASP A 302 21.32 15.16 -29.64
CA ASP A 302 22.64 14.98 -30.29
C ASP A 302 22.60 15.22 -31.82
N GLU A 303 21.45 15.71 -32.39
CA GLU A 303 21.31 16.22 -33.75
C GLU A 303 21.36 17.77 -33.80
#